data_d490dea8e623b62a1586048bab6527ef
#
_entry.id   d490dea8e623b62a1586048bab6527ef
#
_cell.length_a   1.000
_cell.length_b   1.000
_cell.length_c   1.000
_cell.angle_alpha   90.00
_cell.angle_beta   90.00
_cell.angle_gamma   90.00
#
_symmetry.space_group_name_H-M   'P 1'
#
loop_
_entity.id
_entity.type
_entity.pdbx_description
1 polymer ?
#
loop_
_entity_poly.entity_id
_entity_poly.type
_entity_poly.pdbx_seq_one_letter_code
_entity_poly.pdbx_strand_id
1 'polypeptide(L)'
;MPVANSNSLPSARDFLKLSRKHSLVPVYRTVTADLETPVSAFLRIAAEEPEAFLLESVEGGEHVGRYTFIGIQPYKKMVARGQQISVQEGRRTHSFTGDIFEELKRALSGHTPARLSGLPPFTAGAVGFFAYDVVRQIEKLPSTAKDELGVPDACLMFFDQVLAFDHVKKEIHLMVTADLTREPREGAYERAVRRLNRLEKRLASALPIARKKKIEGKLKLKARTAKATFLKSVEKIKEYIAAGDVFQCVLSQRFDCEPEVDAFDIYRALRIVNPSPYMYFLRFGLEGADRKKPTVSHIVGSSPELLVRVHGRAVEYRPIAGTRPRSADEVEDRAIEADLRSDTKEVAEHIMLVDLGRNDVGRVSEFGSVKVKDLMFVERYSHVMHLVSSLEGNLRKGLEPIDAFRACFPAGTLSGAPKVRAMEIIEELEPARRGVYGGSILYADFNGNLDSCIAIRTLYMNGKQGHIQAGAGIVADSVPEKEFEECGNKARAVVRAIERARQQ
;
A
#
# COMPACT_ATOMS: atom_id res chain seq x y z
N MET A 1 -19.16 -26.69 -3.09
CA MET A 1 -17.94 -26.71 -3.91
C MET A 1 -18.19 -25.79 -5.09
N PRO A 2 -17.30 -24.83 -5.41
CA PRO A 2 -17.47 -24.02 -6.61
C PRO A 2 -17.45 -24.94 -7.84
N VAL A 3 -18.46 -24.79 -8.69
CA VAL A 3 -18.53 -25.54 -9.97
C VAL A 3 -17.45 -24.92 -10.87
N ALA A 4 -16.32 -25.60 -10.99
CA ALA A 4 -15.26 -25.19 -11.89
C ALA A 4 -15.72 -25.37 -13.35
N ASN A 5 -15.71 -24.29 -14.13
CA ASN A 5 -15.63 -24.40 -15.57
C ASN A 5 -14.27 -25.04 -15.87
N SER A 6 -14.23 -26.32 -16.18
CA SER A 6 -13.02 -27.16 -16.23
C SER A 6 -11.99 -26.78 -17.30
N ASN A 7 -12.26 -25.79 -18.12
CA ASN A 7 -11.39 -25.36 -19.22
C ASN A 7 -10.54 -24.15 -18.82
N SER A 8 -9.22 -24.34 -18.82
CA SER A 8 -8.28 -23.23 -18.71
C SER A 8 -8.30 -22.36 -19.96
N LEU A 9 -8.26 -21.05 -19.78
CA LEU A 9 -8.20 -20.06 -20.86
C LEU A 9 -6.82 -19.37 -20.83
N PRO A 10 -6.25 -19.02 -21.98
CA PRO A 10 -6.65 -19.44 -23.33
C PRO A 10 -6.51 -20.96 -23.55
N SER A 11 -7.09 -21.49 -24.63
CA SER A 11 -6.84 -22.90 -25.03
C SER A 11 -5.35 -23.13 -25.33
N ALA A 12 -4.86 -24.37 -25.26
CA ALA A 12 -3.46 -24.69 -25.63
C ALA A 12 -3.09 -24.16 -27.02
N ARG A 13 -4.01 -24.28 -28.00
CA ARG A 13 -3.82 -23.76 -29.36
C ARG A 13 -3.67 -22.24 -29.38
N ASP A 14 -4.50 -21.53 -28.63
CA ASP A 14 -4.45 -20.07 -28.61
C ASP A 14 -3.27 -19.57 -27.77
N PHE A 15 -2.90 -20.27 -26.69
CA PHE A 15 -1.67 -20.02 -25.96
C PHE A 15 -0.45 -20.08 -26.88
N LEU A 16 -0.36 -21.13 -27.74
CA LEU A 16 0.74 -21.26 -28.71
C LEU A 16 0.78 -20.11 -29.71
N LYS A 17 -0.37 -19.59 -30.15
CA LYS A 17 -0.41 -18.39 -31.01
C LYS A 17 0.07 -17.13 -30.26
N LEU A 18 -0.41 -16.93 -29.04
CA LEU A 18 -0.02 -15.79 -28.20
C LEU A 18 1.47 -15.83 -27.86
N SER A 19 2.00 -17.00 -27.51
CA SER A 19 3.41 -17.20 -27.15
C SER A 19 4.42 -16.89 -28.25
N ARG A 20 3.97 -16.80 -29.52
CA ARG A 20 4.83 -16.36 -30.65
C ARG A 20 5.08 -14.85 -30.63
N LYS A 21 4.15 -14.07 -30.09
CA LYS A 21 4.17 -12.59 -30.11
C LYS A 21 4.41 -11.97 -28.74
N HIS A 22 4.15 -12.73 -27.67
CA HIS A 22 4.19 -12.25 -26.30
C HIS A 22 5.14 -13.09 -25.46
N SER A 23 5.90 -12.44 -24.60
CA SER A 23 6.79 -13.10 -23.64
C SER A 23 6.07 -13.49 -22.35
N LEU A 24 4.98 -12.80 -22.00
CA LEU A 24 4.14 -13.10 -20.83
C LEU A 24 2.74 -13.47 -21.31
N VAL A 25 2.29 -14.69 -20.97
CA VAL A 25 0.98 -15.18 -21.37
C VAL A 25 0.22 -15.70 -20.15
N PRO A 26 -0.84 -14.98 -19.69
CA PRO A 26 -1.68 -15.47 -18.60
C PRO A 26 -2.45 -16.72 -19.01
N VAL A 27 -2.46 -17.73 -18.13
CA VAL A 27 -3.35 -18.89 -18.19
C VAL A 27 -4.23 -18.84 -16.96
N TYR A 28 -5.54 -18.91 -17.12
CA TYR A 28 -6.46 -18.67 -16.01
C TYR A 28 -7.69 -19.57 -16.04
N ARG A 29 -8.35 -19.67 -14.90
CA ARG A 29 -9.69 -20.22 -14.70
C ARG A 29 -10.52 -19.25 -13.91
N THR A 30 -11.82 -19.23 -14.20
CA THR A 30 -12.80 -18.46 -13.43
C THR A 30 -13.66 -19.45 -12.65
N VAL A 31 -13.80 -19.19 -11.36
CA VAL A 31 -14.68 -19.95 -10.45
C VAL A 31 -15.66 -19.01 -9.77
N THR A 32 -16.84 -19.48 -9.44
CA THR A 32 -17.85 -18.69 -8.72
C THR A 32 -17.39 -18.42 -7.29
N ALA A 33 -17.61 -17.20 -6.80
CA ALA A 33 -17.17 -16.72 -5.49
C ALA A 33 -18.35 -16.43 -4.53
N ASP A 34 -19.47 -17.12 -4.71
CA ASP A 34 -20.69 -16.92 -3.89
C ASP A 34 -20.54 -17.37 -2.43
N LEU A 35 -19.72 -18.40 -2.19
CA LEU A 35 -19.43 -18.96 -0.86
C LEU A 35 -18.02 -18.66 -0.34
N GLU A 36 -17.22 -17.91 -1.09
CA GLU A 36 -15.83 -17.62 -0.76
C GLU A 36 -15.62 -16.13 -0.47
N THR A 37 -14.78 -15.87 0.53
CA THR A 37 -14.32 -14.53 0.84
C THR A 37 -12.80 -14.42 0.59
N PRO A 38 -12.25 -13.22 0.37
CA PRO A 38 -10.80 -13.05 0.29
C PRO A 38 -10.05 -13.59 1.51
N VAL A 39 -10.65 -13.46 2.71
CA VAL A 39 -10.08 -13.97 3.96
C VAL A 39 -10.03 -15.50 3.98
N SER A 40 -11.14 -16.18 3.60
CA SER A 40 -11.17 -17.65 3.56
C SER A 40 -10.22 -18.21 2.50
N ALA A 41 -10.17 -17.59 1.32
CA ALA A 41 -9.23 -17.96 0.27
C ALA A 41 -7.77 -17.76 0.72
N PHE A 42 -7.43 -16.62 1.34
CA PHE A 42 -6.09 -16.38 1.86
C PHE A 42 -5.67 -17.43 2.88
N LEU A 43 -6.54 -17.77 3.82
CA LEU A 43 -6.27 -18.81 4.82
C LEU A 43 -5.99 -20.19 4.19
N ARG A 44 -6.69 -20.54 3.09
CA ARG A 44 -6.46 -21.81 2.39
C ARG A 44 -5.19 -21.84 1.57
N ILE A 45 -4.86 -20.75 0.88
CA ILE A 45 -3.77 -20.76 -0.10
C ILE A 45 -2.47 -20.15 0.43
N ALA A 46 -2.54 -19.27 1.43
CA ALA A 46 -1.41 -18.46 1.87
C ALA A 46 -1.03 -18.63 3.34
N ALA A 47 -1.79 -19.38 4.15
CA ALA A 47 -1.54 -19.48 5.59
C ALA A 47 -0.09 -19.92 5.91
N GLU A 48 0.40 -20.92 5.20
CA GLU A 48 1.73 -21.52 5.40
C GLU A 48 2.82 -20.94 4.47
N GLU A 49 2.45 -20.03 3.55
CA GLU A 49 3.43 -19.45 2.64
C GLU A 49 4.31 -18.43 3.39
N PRO A 50 5.63 -18.51 3.26
CA PRO A 50 6.54 -17.57 3.92
C PRO A 50 6.42 -16.15 3.36
N GLU A 51 6.00 -16.02 2.11
CA GLU A 51 5.84 -14.76 1.40
C GLU A 51 4.51 -14.75 0.65
N ALA A 52 3.68 -13.77 0.96
CA ALA A 52 2.34 -13.63 0.39
C ALA A 52 1.83 -12.20 0.56
N PHE A 53 0.85 -11.85 -0.24
CA PHE A 53 0.11 -10.60 -0.06
C PHE A 53 -1.40 -10.80 -0.20
N LEU A 54 -2.14 -9.90 0.42
CA LEU A 54 -3.56 -9.64 0.18
C LEU A 54 -3.73 -8.13 0.05
N LEU A 55 -4.23 -7.67 -1.09
CA LEU A 55 -4.62 -6.29 -1.36
C LEU A 55 -6.12 -6.28 -1.60
N GLU A 56 -6.85 -5.54 -0.79
CA GLU A 56 -8.30 -5.51 -0.81
C GLU A 56 -8.81 -4.07 -0.75
N SER A 57 -9.88 -3.77 -1.46
CA SER A 57 -10.65 -2.54 -1.26
C SER A 57 -11.98 -2.91 -0.63
N VAL A 58 -12.28 -2.36 0.55
CA VAL A 58 -13.47 -2.73 1.35
C VAL A 58 -14.53 -1.64 1.32
N GLU A 59 -14.13 -0.39 1.20
CA GLU A 59 -15.02 0.77 1.06
C GLU A 59 -14.71 1.52 -0.23
N GLY A 60 -15.75 2.01 -0.88
CA GLY A 60 -15.65 2.81 -2.09
C GLY A 60 -16.71 2.39 -3.10
N GLY A 61 -17.01 3.28 -4.04
CA GLY A 61 -17.91 3.00 -5.13
C GLY A 61 -17.38 1.94 -6.09
N GLU A 62 -18.12 1.67 -7.15
CA GLU A 62 -17.83 0.60 -8.13
C GLU A 62 -16.40 0.64 -8.72
N HIS A 63 -15.71 1.78 -8.67
CA HIS A 63 -14.38 1.95 -9.24
C HIS A 63 -13.23 1.55 -8.29
N VAL A 64 -13.38 1.65 -6.98
CA VAL A 64 -12.30 1.36 -6.01
C VAL A 64 -12.45 -0.03 -5.37
N GLY A 65 -13.69 -0.48 -5.14
CA GLY A 65 -13.99 -1.71 -4.42
C GLY A 65 -14.06 -2.99 -5.26
N ARG A 66 -13.79 -2.93 -6.58
CA ARG A 66 -14.11 -4.04 -7.49
C ARG A 66 -13.25 -5.28 -7.30
N TYR A 67 -11.95 -5.10 -7.11
CA TYR A 67 -11.01 -6.22 -7.09
C TYR A 67 -10.31 -6.40 -5.75
N THR A 68 -10.09 -7.67 -5.40
CA THR A 68 -9.17 -8.07 -4.34
C THR A 68 -8.13 -9.00 -4.93
N PHE A 69 -6.85 -8.78 -4.62
CA PHE A 69 -5.75 -9.58 -5.13
C PHE A 69 -5.04 -10.35 -4.02
N ILE A 70 -4.73 -11.63 -4.28
CA ILE A 70 -3.92 -12.48 -3.40
C ILE A 70 -2.79 -13.07 -4.24
N GLY A 71 -1.56 -12.95 -3.77
CA GLY A 71 -0.40 -13.56 -4.40
C GLY A 71 0.40 -14.39 -3.42
N ILE A 72 0.97 -15.48 -3.93
CA ILE A 72 1.80 -16.42 -3.18
C ILE A 72 3.02 -16.82 -3.99
N GLN A 73 4.07 -17.27 -3.30
CA GLN A 73 5.27 -17.83 -3.92
C GLN A 73 5.91 -16.88 -4.95
N PRO A 74 6.37 -15.69 -4.52
CA PRO A 74 7.05 -14.80 -5.43
C PRO A 74 8.28 -15.50 -6.03
N TYR A 75 8.46 -15.33 -7.33
CA TYR A 75 9.60 -15.94 -8.03
C TYR A 75 10.87 -15.09 -7.91
N LYS A 76 10.71 -13.81 -7.59
CA LYS A 76 11.79 -12.83 -7.43
C LYS A 76 11.45 -11.86 -6.30
N LYS A 77 12.44 -11.46 -5.55
CA LYS A 77 12.33 -10.43 -4.52
C LYS A 77 13.49 -9.45 -4.63
N MET A 78 13.19 -8.16 -4.59
CA MET A 78 14.16 -7.07 -4.57
C MET A 78 14.05 -6.34 -3.24
N VAL A 79 15.17 -6.17 -2.55
CA VAL A 79 15.27 -5.46 -1.26
C VAL A 79 16.34 -4.37 -1.38
N ALA A 80 15.98 -3.13 -1.06
CA ALA A 80 16.90 -2.00 -1.07
C ALA A 80 17.16 -1.45 0.34
N ARG A 81 18.42 -1.12 0.62
CA ARG A 81 18.88 -0.38 1.80
C ARG A 81 19.86 0.70 1.34
N GLY A 82 19.42 1.96 1.31
CA GLY A 82 20.12 2.99 0.57
C GLY A 82 20.27 2.56 -0.89
N GLN A 83 21.47 2.68 -1.43
CA GLN A 83 21.77 2.25 -2.78
C GLN A 83 22.15 0.76 -2.91
N GLN A 84 22.23 0.02 -1.81
CA GLN A 84 22.48 -1.41 -1.87
C GLN A 84 21.19 -2.18 -2.16
N ILE A 85 21.16 -2.85 -3.29
CA ILE A 85 20.02 -3.64 -3.76
C ILE A 85 20.42 -5.11 -3.75
N SER A 86 19.60 -5.93 -3.08
CA SER A 86 19.70 -7.39 -3.10
C SER A 86 18.53 -7.95 -3.90
N VAL A 87 18.84 -8.82 -4.86
CA VAL A 87 17.84 -9.49 -5.69
C VAL A 87 17.95 -10.99 -5.46
N GLN A 88 16.85 -11.57 -5.01
CA GLN A 88 16.70 -13.01 -4.80
C GLN A 88 15.81 -13.58 -5.90
N GLU A 89 16.30 -14.60 -6.64
CA GLU A 89 15.56 -15.39 -7.62
C GLU A 89 15.73 -16.88 -7.31
N GLY A 90 14.68 -17.50 -6.78
CA GLY A 90 14.75 -18.84 -6.26
C GLY A 90 15.77 -18.96 -5.11
N ARG A 91 16.85 -19.75 -5.32
CA ARG A 91 17.94 -19.92 -4.32
C ARG A 91 19.14 -19.00 -4.56
N ARG A 92 19.14 -18.23 -5.63
CA ARG A 92 20.25 -17.33 -5.96
C ARG A 92 19.95 -15.95 -5.42
N THR A 93 20.95 -15.36 -4.77
CA THR A 93 20.90 -13.96 -4.32
C THR A 93 22.14 -13.26 -4.85
N HIS A 94 21.97 -12.11 -5.45
CA HIS A 94 23.03 -11.21 -5.82
C HIS A 94 22.74 -9.79 -5.33
N SER A 95 23.79 -9.02 -5.08
CA SER A 95 23.68 -7.67 -4.57
C SER A 95 24.56 -6.73 -5.39
N PHE A 96 24.07 -5.52 -5.59
CA PHE A 96 24.77 -4.47 -6.34
C PHE A 96 24.33 -3.11 -5.83
N THR A 97 25.05 -2.07 -6.26
CA THR A 97 24.70 -0.67 -5.97
C THR A 97 23.89 -0.10 -7.12
N GLY A 98 22.75 0.53 -6.83
CA GLY A 98 21.87 1.09 -7.86
C GLY A 98 20.74 1.95 -7.28
N ASP A 99 19.89 2.44 -8.18
CA ASP A 99 18.65 3.15 -7.87
C ASP A 99 17.48 2.14 -7.94
N ILE A 100 16.74 1.99 -6.85
CA ILE A 100 15.67 0.98 -6.78
C ILE A 100 14.50 1.28 -7.73
N PHE A 101 14.26 2.55 -8.07
CA PHE A 101 13.22 2.93 -9.01
C PHE A 101 13.61 2.50 -10.43
N GLU A 102 14.86 2.72 -10.82
CA GLU A 102 15.39 2.30 -12.11
C GLU A 102 15.46 0.75 -12.22
N GLU A 103 15.80 0.06 -11.12
CA GLU A 103 15.81 -1.40 -11.11
C GLU A 103 14.40 -1.99 -11.21
N LEU A 104 13.40 -1.40 -10.55
CA LEU A 104 12.01 -1.81 -10.71
C LEU A 104 11.52 -1.57 -12.14
N LYS A 105 11.84 -0.40 -12.72
CA LYS A 105 11.54 -0.07 -14.11
C LYS A 105 12.15 -1.09 -15.07
N ARG A 106 13.44 -1.41 -14.89
CA ARG A 106 14.13 -2.43 -15.68
C ARG A 106 13.51 -3.82 -15.54
N ALA A 107 13.12 -4.20 -14.31
CA ALA A 107 12.51 -5.49 -14.04
C ALA A 107 11.11 -5.65 -14.65
N LEU A 108 10.37 -4.57 -14.83
CA LEU A 108 9.04 -4.57 -15.45
C LEU A 108 9.10 -4.33 -16.97
N SER A 109 10.13 -3.63 -17.45
CA SER A 109 10.34 -3.37 -18.87
C SER A 109 10.91 -4.59 -19.61
N GLY A 110 10.89 -4.57 -20.94
CA GLY A 110 11.44 -5.64 -21.77
C GLY A 110 10.53 -6.86 -21.94
N HIS A 111 9.36 -6.84 -21.31
CA HIS A 111 8.32 -7.87 -21.49
C HIS A 111 7.24 -7.41 -22.47
N THR A 112 6.68 -8.36 -23.18
CA THR A 112 5.52 -8.15 -24.07
C THR A 112 4.34 -8.96 -23.53
N PRO A 113 3.54 -8.39 -22.59
CA PRO A 113 2.42 -9.12 -22.01
C PRO A 113 1.26 -9.30 -22.99
N ALA A 114 0.64 -10.47 -22.99
CA ALA A 114 -0.59 -10.72 -23.72
C ALA A 114 -1.77 -10.14 -22.92
N ARG A 115 -2.49 -9.18 -23.50
CA ARG A 115 -3.70 -8.62 -22.91
C ARG A 115 -4.91 -9.45 -23.30
N LEU A 116 -5.53 -10.09 -22.33
CA LEU A 116 -6.74 -10.89 -22.52
C LEU A 116 -7.95 -10.11 -21.98
N SER A 117 -8.99 -9.99 -22.81
CA SER A 117 -10.22 -9.31 -22.38
C SER A 117 -10.88 -10.02 -21.20
N GLY A 118 -11.43 -9.28 -20.26
CA GLY A 118 -12.15 -9.83 -19.10
C GLY A 118 -11.28 -10.17 -17.90
N LEU A 119 -9.95 -10.10 -18.01
CA LEU A 119 -9.05 -10.22 -16.86
C LEU A 119 -8.98 -8.93 -16.05
N PRO A 120 -8.72 -9.04 -14.74
CA PRO A 120 -8.48 -7.89 -13.87
C PRO A 120 -7.21 -7.12 -14.27
N PRO A 121 -7.06 -5.86 -13.81
CA PRO A 121 -5.91 -5.02 -14.19
C PRO A 121 -4.56 -5.60 -13.78
N PHE A 122 -4.50 -6.38 -12.70
CA PHE A 122 -3.27 -7.00 -12.21
C PHE A 122 -3.31 -8.53 -12.38
N THR A 123 -2.47 -9.06 -13.25
CA THR A 123 -2.35 -10.50 -13.53
C THR A 123 -1.00 -11.08 -13.13
N ALA A 124 0.03 -10.27 -13.13
CA ALA A 124 1.40 -10.57 -12.67
C ALA A 124 2.17 -9.27 -12.51
N GLY A 125 3.19 -9.26 -11.68
CA GLY A 125 4.01 -8.07 -11.46
C GLY A 125 4.62 -8.02 -10.07
N ALA A 126 5.07 -6.83 -9.68
CA ALA A 126 5.64 -6.54 -8.39
C ALA A 126 4.57 -6.07 -7.41
N VAL A 127 4.62 -6.59 -6.19
CA VAL A 127 3.84 -6.11 -5.04
C VAL A 127 4.78 -5.92 -3.86
N GLY A 128 4.64 -4.82 -3.14
CA GLY A 128 5.49 -4.58 -1.98
C GLY A 128 5.31 -3.18 -1.42
N PHE A 129 6.39 -2.67 -0.86
CA PHE A 129 6.39 -1.35 -0.26
C PHE A 129 7.67 -0.57 -0.54
N PHE A 130 7.54 0.74 -0.52
CA PHE A 130 8.61 1.69 -0.33
C PHE A 130 8.46 2.33 1.05
N ALA A 131 9.51 2.26 1.87
CA ALA A 131 9.57 2.99 3.13
C ALA A 131 9.75 4.48 2.88
N TYR A 132 9.40 5.33 3.86
CA TYR A 132 9.58 6.77 3.75
C TYR A 132 11.02 7.17 3.37
N ASP A 133 11.99 6.48 3.94
CA ASP A 133 13.41 6.81 3.80
C ASP A 133 13.98 6.55 2.39
N VAL A 134 13.25 5.87 1.49
CA VAL A 134 13.63 5.77 0.07
C VAL A 134 13.68 7.14 -0.61
N VAL A 135 13.03 8.15 -0.02
CA VAL A 135 13.11 9.54 -0.50
C VAL A 135 14.54 10.05 -0.64
N ARG A 136 15.50 9.48 0.08
CA ARG A 136 16.93 9.79 -0.02
C ARG A 136 17.56 9.39 -1.35
N GLN A 137 16.87 8.59 -2.16
CA GLN A 137 17.22 8.34 -3.57
C GLN A 137 16.58 9.37 -4.54
N ILE A 138 15.69 10.22 -4.03
CA ILE A 138 14.98 11.25 -4.81
C ILE A 138 15.54 12.63 -4.48
N GLU A 139 15.68 12.93 -3.18
CA GLU A 139 16.09 14.24 -2.67
C GLU A 139 17.31 14.12 -1.73
N LYS A 140 18.15 15.15 -1.71
CA LYS A 140 19.25 15.27 -0.77
C LYS A 140 18.73 15.74 0.59
N LEU A 141 18.67 14.82 1.56
CA LEU A 141 18.24 15.14 2.92
C LEU A 141 19.35 14.84 3.93
N PRO A 142 19.39 15.57 5.08
CA PRO A 142 20.22 15.20 6.22
C PRO A 142 19.93 13.76 6.66
N SER A 143 20.85 13.14 7.37
CA SER A 143 20.70 11.76 7.88
C SER A 143 21.04 11.73 9.38
N THR A 144 20.20 12.39 10.19
CA THR A 144 20.38 12.54 11.64
C THR A 144 19.55 11.57 12.44
N ALA A 145 18.36 11.20 11.93
CA ALA A 145 17.45 10.25 12.55
C ALA A 145 18.03 8.82 12.54
N LYS A 146 17.91 8.14 13.68
CA LYS A 146 18.47 6.78 13.85
C LYS A 146 17.59 5.74 13.18
N ASP A 147 18.20 4.82 12.44
CA ASP A 147 17.51 3.61 11.98
C ASP A 147 17.42 2.60 13.13
N GLU A 148 16.27 2.58 13.83
CA GLU A 148 16.04 1.69 14.97
C GLU A 148 15.33 0.39 14.58
N LEU A 149 14.60 0.40 13.49
CA LEU A 149 13.76 -0.72 13.07
C LEU A 149 14.46 -1.62 12.06
N GLY A 150 15.48 -1.13 11.38
CA GLY A 150 16.16 -1.84 10.31
C GLY A 150 15.23 -2.24 9.17
N VAL A 151 14.16 -1.46 8.93
CA VAL A 151 13.26 -1.66 7.79
C VAL A 151 14.01 -1.36 6.51
N PRO A 152 13.95 -2.21 5.47
CA PRO A 152 14.52 -1.84 4.18
C PRO A 152 13.77 -0.65 3.56
N ASP A 153 14.48 0.15 2.77
CA ASP A 153 13.88 1.28 2.06
C ASP A 153 12.88 0.84 0.99
N ALA A 154 13.03 -0.39 0.48
CA ALA A 154 12.04 -1.03 -0.36
C ALA A 154 12.13 -2.56 -0.23
N CYS A 155 10.96 -3.22 -0.34
CA CYS A 155 10.86 -4.66 -0.51
C CYS A 155 9.77 -4.94 -1.54
N LEU A 156 10.16 -5.45 -2.70
CA LEU A 156 9.30 -5.70 -3.86
C LEU A 156 9.36 -7.18 -4.21
N MET A 157 8.23 -7.85 -4.15
CA MET A 157 8.06 -9.27 -4.47
C MET A 157 7.35 -9.41 -5.81
N PHE A 158 7.88 -10.23 -6.72
CA PHE A 158 7.32 -10.42 -8.05
C PHE A 158 6.53 -11.72 -8.09
N PHE A 159 5.27 -11.60 -8.47
CA PHE A 159 4.32 -12.70 -8.52
C PHE A 159 3.87 -12.99 -9.94
N ASP A 160 3.80 -14.26 -10.28
CA ASP A 160 3.25 -14.81 -11.52
C ASP A 160 2.06 -15.75 -11.25
N GLN A 161 1.69 -15.90 -9.96
CA GLN A 161 0.50 -16.59 -9.46
C GLN A 161 -0.34 -15.62 -8.65
N VAL A 162 -1.53 -15.29 -9.15
CA VAL A 162 -2.42 -14.32 -8.53
C VAL A 162 -3.86 -14.85 -8.56
N LEU A 163 -4.55 -14.74 -7.45
CA LEU A 163 -6.01 -14.83 -7.39
C LEU A 163 -6.58 -13.42 -7.39
N ALA A 164 -7.59 -13.19 -8.22
CA ALA A 164 -8.32 -11.93 -8.20
C ALA A 164 -9.82 -12.20 -7.99
N PHE A 165 -10.38 -11.63 -6.94
CA PHE A 165 -11.82 -11.58 -6.74
C PHE A 165 -12.38 -10.41 -7.55
N ASP A 166 -13.36 -10.65 -8.40
CA ASP A 166 -14.24 -9.64 -8.99
C ASP A 166 -15.53 -9.59 -8.17
N HIS A 167 -15.63 -8.62 -7.27
CA HIS A 167 -16.77 -8.47 -6.36
C HIS A 167 -18.07 -8.11 -7.08
N VAL A 168 -17.97 -7.49 -8.26
CA VAL A 168 -19.14 -7.14 -9.09
C VAL A 168 -19.71 -8.39 -9.75
N LYS A 169 -18.84 -9.22 -10.36
CA LYS A 169 -19.25 -10.45 -11.03
C LYS A 169 -19.43 -11.64 -10.11
N LYS A 170 -18.99 -11.55 -8.84
CA LYS A 170 -18.95 -12.66 -7.89
C LYS A 170 -18.13 -13.85 -8.42
N GLU A 171 -16.98 -13.54 -8.96
CA GLU A 171 -16.06 -14.50 -9.57
C GLU A 171 -14.65 -14.40 -8.94
N ILE A 172 -13.93 -15.51 -8.95
CA ILE A 172 -12.48 -15.56 -8.66
C ILE A 172 -11.76 -15.98 -9.92
N HIS A 173 -10.82 -15.16 -10.38
CA HIS A 173 -9.89 -15.52 -11.43
C HIS A 173 -8.63 -16.13 -10.78
N LEU A 174 -8.40 -17.41 -11.03
CA LEU A 174 -7.14 -18.09 -10.68
C LEU A 174 -6.20 -17.91 -11.88
N MET A 175 -5.10 -17.19 -11.70
CA MET A 175 -4.21 -16.80 -12.80
C MET A 175 -2.79 -17.28 -12.54
N VAL A 176 -2.18 -17.85 -13.59
CA VAL A 176 -0.74 -18.16 -13.65
C VAL A 176 -0.20 -17.58 -14.95
N THR A 177 0.71 -16.62 -14.85
CA THR A 177 1.33 -16.02 -16.03
C THR A 177 2.61 -16.79 -16.38
N ALA A 178 2.61 -17.43 -17.55
CA ALA A 178 3.82 -18.06 -18.11
C ALA A 178 4.78 -16.98 -18.61
N ASP A 179 5.99 -16.99 -18.08
CA ASP A 179 7.09 -16.09 -18.47
C ASP A 179 8.08 -16.83 -19.38
N LEU A 180 7.95 -16.61 -20.69
CA LEU A 180 8.75 -17.27 -21.72
C LEU A 180 10.17 -16.70 -21.85
N THR A 181 10.51 -15.70 -21.06
CA THR A 181 11.91 -15.25 -20.90
C THR A 181 12.65 -16.08 -19.85
N ARG A 182 11.91 -16.70 -18.92
CA ARG A 182 12.44 -17.48 -17.79
C ARG A 182 12.27 -18.99 -17.96
N GLU A 183 11.34 -19.42 -18.81
CA GLU A 183 11.07 -20.84 -19.05
C GLU A 183 10.94 -21.16 -20.54
N PRO A 184 11.27 -22.40 -20.96
CA PRO A 184 11.09 -22.84 -22.33
C PRO A 184 9.63 -22.76 -22.75
N ARG A 185 9.38 -22.33 -23.98
CA ARG A 185 8.03 -22.23 -24.56
C ARG A 185 7.34 -23.59 -24.60
N GLU A 186 8.12 -24.63 -24.93
CA GLU A 186 7.64 -26.03 -24.97
C GLU A 186 7.20 -26.44 -23.55
N GLY A 187 5.97 -26.89 -23.41
CA GLY A 187 5.36 -27.32 -22.16
C GLY A 187 5.05 -26.19 -21.17
N ALA A 188 5.19 -24.91 -21.56
CA ALA A 188 4.86 -23.77 -20.68
C ALA A 188 3.36 -23.75 -20.32
N TYR A 189 2.50 -24.05 -21.27
CA TYR A 189 1.06 -24.16 -21.02
C TYR A 189 0.75 -25.23 -19.99
N GLU A 190 1.29 -26.43 -20.16
CA GLU A 190 1.08 -27.56 -19.24
C GLU A 190 1.65 -27.27 -17.84
N ARG A 191 2.78 -26.56 -17.76
CA ARG A 191 3.32 -26.10 -16.47
C ARG A 191 2.37 -25.11 -15.78
N ALA A 192 1.84 -24.14 -16.51
CA ALA A 192 0.86 -23.17 -16.00
C ALA A 192 -0.43 -23.89 -15.54
N VAL A 193 -0.97 -24.81 -16.35
CA VAL A 193 -2.16 -25.61 -16.00
C VAL A 193 -1.91 -26.46 -14.74
N ARG A 194 -0.73 -27.08 -14.58
CA ARG A 194 -0.41 -27.82 -13.34
C ARG A 194 -0.36 -26.91 -12.12
N ARG A 195 0.11 -25.68 -12.28
CA ARG A 195 0.10 -24.69 -11.18
C ARG A 195 -1.33 -24.25 -10.84
N LEU A 196 -2.18 -23.99 -11.85
CA LEU A 196 -3.61 -23.72 -11.67
C LEU A 196 -4.33 -24.84 -10.91
N ASN A 197 -4.09 -26.11 -11.31
CA ASN A 197 -4.68 -27.27 -10.63
C ASN A 197 -4.30 -27.32 -9.14
N ARG A 198 -3.07 -26.95 -8.81
CA ARG A 198 -2.62 -26.85 -7.39
C ARG A 198 -3.33 -25.74 -6.63
N LEU A 199 -3.46 -24.54 -7.24
CA LEU A 199 -4.18 -23.42 -6.65
C LEU A 199 -5.65 -23.78 -6.40
N GLU A 200 -6.32 -24.35 -7.38
CA GLU A 200 -7.71 -24.76 -7.27
C GLU A 200 -7.91 -25.84 -6.19
N LYS A 201 -7.03 -26.85 -6.14
CA LYS A 201 -7.05 -27.87 -5.08
C LYS A 201 -6.87 -27.26 -3.68
N ARG A 202 -5.96 -26.27 -3.53
CA ARG A 202 -5.76 -25.56 -2.25
C ARG A 202 -6.99 -24.73 -1.90
N LEU A 203 -7.56 -24.02 -2.86
CA LEU A 203 -8.78 -23.23 -2.62
C LEU A 203 -9.96 -24.10 -2.21
N ALA A 204 -10.06 -25.34 -2.72
CA ALA A 204 -11.10 -26.30 -2.37
C ALA A 204 -10.83 -27.07 -1.06
N SER A 205 -9.67 -26.86 -0.41
CA SER A 205 -9.33 -27.54 0.85
C SER A 205 -10.18 -27.06 2.02
N ALA A 206 -10.18 -27.81 3.13
CA ALA A 206 -10.83 -27.40 4.38
C ALA A 206 -10.19 -26.08 4.89
N LEU A 207 -11.02 -25.23 5.49
CA LEU A 207 -10.52 -23.99 6.10
C LEU A 207 -9.70 -24.32 7.35
N PRO A 208 -8.43 -23.89 7.46
CA PRO A 208 -7.61 -24.17 8.62
C PRO A 208 -8.00 -23.25 9.78
N ILE A 209 -9.10 -23.58 10.46
CA ILE A 209 -9.55 -22.84 11.64
C ILE A 209 -8.98 -23.52 12.88
N ALA A 210 -7.95 -22.91 13.48
CA ALA A 210 -7.47 -23.30 14.79
C ALA A 210 -8.23 -22.52 15.87
N ARG A 211 -8.65 -23.23 16.94
CA ARG A 211 -9.10 -22.54 18.15
C ARG A 211 -7.91 -21.85 18.80
N LYS A 212 -7.98 -20.54 18.94
CA LYS A 212 -6.93 -19.74 19.58
C LYS A 212 -7.30 -19.46 21.02
N LYS A 213 -6.27 -19.37 21.87
CA LYS A 213 -6.47 -19.00 23.27
C LYS A 213 -6.63 -17.47 23.35
N LYS A 214 -7.68 -17.01 24.03
CA LYS A 214 -7.84 -15.58 24.31
C LYS A 214 -6.69 -15.06 25.16
N ILE A 215 -6.23 -13.87 24.84
CA ILE A 215 -5.16 -13.20 25.56
C ILE A 215 -5.80 -12.14 26.45
N GLU A 216 -5.68 -12.34 27.76
CA GLU A 216 -6.21 -11.40 28.74
C GLU A 216 -5.29 -10.18 28.94
N GLY A 217 -5.88 -9.07 29.40
CA GLY A 217 -5.16 -7.83 29.68
C GLY A 217 -5.15 -6.85 28.51
N LYS A 218 -4.85 -5.58 28.83
CA LYS A 218 -4.75 -4.50 27.87
C LYS A 218 -3.43 -4.55 27.11
N LEU A 219 -3.46 -4.16 25.83
CA LEU A 219 -2.26 -3.98 25.04
C LEU A 219 -1.40 -2.86 25.65
N LYS A 220 -0.13 -3.17 25.95
CA LYS A 220 0.82 -2.16 26.42
C LYS A 220 1.41 -1.43 25.22
N LEU A 221 1.20 -0.12 25.17
CA LEU A 221 1.77 0.77 24.18
C LEU A 221 2.87 1.60 24.81
N LYS A 222 4.02 1.65 24.15
CA LYS A 222 5.15 2.50 24.56
C LYS A 222 5.38 3.55 23.48
N ALA A 223 5.09 4.81 23.81
CA ALA A 223 5.43 5.93 22.95
C ALA A 223 6.96 6.05 22.84
N ARG A 224 7.48 6.19 21.63
CA ARG A 224 8.93 6.33 21.39
C ARG A 224 9.43 7.71 21.80
N THR A 225 8.62 8.73 21.57
CA THR A 225 8.94 10.13 21.93
C THR A 225 8.16 10.53 23.18
N ALA A 226 8.84 11.08 24.17
CA ALA A 226 8.20 11.60 25.36
C ALA A 226 7.28 12.79 25.01
N LYS A 227 6.13 12.91 25.69
CA LYS A 227 5.16 13.98 25.44
C LYS A 227 5.83 15.36 25.43
N ALA A 228 6.64 15.68 26.45
CA ALA A 228 7.33 16.97 26.55
C ALA A 228 8.25 17.27 25.34
N THR A 229 8.91 16.25 24.79
CA THR A 229 9.75 16.39 23.59
C THR A 229 8.88 16.66 22.37
N PHE A 230 7.78 15.93 22.19
CA PHE A 230 6.85 16.14 21.09
C PHE A 230 6.27 17.57 21.10
N LEU A 231 5.82 18.05 22.28
CA LEU A 231 5.28 19.41 22.42
C LEU A 231 6.32 20.47 22.04
N LYS A 232 7.58 20.31 22.49
CA LYS A 232 8.69 21.19 22.09
C LYS A 232 8.94 21.17 20.58
N SER A 233 8.85 20.00 19.94
CA SER A 233 9.00 19.88 18.48
C SER A 233 7.88 20.59 17.73
N VAL A 234 6.64 20.56 18.25
CA VAL A 234 5.53 21.33 17.68
C VAL A 234 5.82 22.84 17.74
N GLU A 235 6.23 23.35 18.90
CA GLU A 235 6.59 24.78 19.04
C GLU A 235 7.74 25.14 18.10
N LYS A 236 8.74 24.26 17.94
CA LYS A 236 9.85 24.51 17.03
C LYS A 236 9.41 24.59 15.55
N ILE A 237 8.47 23.74 15.14
CA ILE A 237 7.86 23.82 13.79
C ILE A 237 7.12 25.15 13.64
N LYS A 238 6.38 25.62 14.65
CA LYS A 238 5.70 26.93 14.60
C LYS A 238 6.68 28.09 14.46
N GLU A 239 7.88 27.99 15.06
CA GLU A 239 8.97 28.96 14.82
C GLU A 239 9.41 28.95 13.36
N TYR A 240 9.59 27.78 12.73
CA TYR A 240 9.92 27.66 11.32
C TYR A 240 8.82 28.21 10.42
N ILE A 241 7.54 27.99 10.77
CA ILE A 241 6.40 28.59 10.04
C ILE A 241 6.42 30.12 10.15
N ALA A 242 6.64 30.66 11.36
CA ALA A 242 6.74 32.12 11.57
C ALA A 242 7.95 32.74 10.84
N ALA A 243 9.05 32.02 10.69
CA ALA A 243 10.22 32.43 9.91
C ALA A 243 10.00 32.34 8.39
N GLY A 244 8.91 31.71 7.91
CA GLY A 244 8.62 31.56 6.49
C GLY A 244 9.29 30.37 5.83
N ASP A 245 9.85 29.42 6.60
CA ASP A 245 10.49 28.22 6.09
C ASP A 245 9.48 27.24 5.47
N VAL A 246 8.33 27.04 6.14
CA VAL A 246 7.25 26.15 5.71
C VAL A 246 5.88 26.73 6.06
N PHE A 247 4.84 26.31 5.34
CA PHE A 247 3.43 26.59 5.67
C PHE A 247 2.87 25.53 6.59
N GLN A 248 3.30 24.27 6.39
CA GLN A 248 2.87 23.10 7.12
C GLN A 248 4.02 22.08 7.18
N CYS A 249 4.15 21.39 8.32
CA CYS A 249 5.07 20.29 8.50
C CYS A 249 4.40 19.17 9.30
N VAL A 250 4.48 17.92 8.84
CA VAL A 250 3.89 16.77 9.53
C VAL A 250 4.87 16.20 10.53
N LEU A 251 4.54 16.30 11.82
CA LEU A 251 5.31 15.67 12.89
C LEU A 251 4.65 14.37 13.32
N SER A 252 5.43 13.31 13.48
CA SER A 252 4.89 11.99 13.82
C SER A 252 5.43 11.42 15.13
N GLN A 253 4.71 10.42 15.64
CA GLN A 253 5.05 9.67 16.81
C GLN A 253 4.85 8.17 16.60
N ARG A 254 5.84 7.36 16.99
CA ARG A 254 5.79 5.91 16.97
C ARG A 254 5.38 5.34 18.33
N PHE A 255 4.55 4.32 18.29
CA PHE A 255 4.12 3.50 19.40
C PHE A 255 4.59 2.06 19.19
N ASP A 256 5.34 1.53 20.15
CA ASP A 256 5.83 0.17 20.13
C ASP A 256 4.96 -0.72 21.02
N CYS A 257 4.71 -1.97 20.60
CA CYS A 257 3.90 -2.94 21.35
C CYS A 257 4.32 -4.38 21.04
N GLU A 258 3.80 -5.32 21.82
CA GLU A 258 3.85 -6.76 21.53
C GLU A 258 2.40 -7.25 21.38
N PRO A 259 1.93 -7.45 20.13
CA PRO A 259 0.56 -7.86 19.87
C PRO A 259 0.18 -9.23 20.45
N GLU A 260 1.13 -10.18 20.51
CA GLU A 260 0.97 -11.57 20.99
C GLU A 260 -0.03 -12.42 20.19
N VAL A 261 -0.48 -11.91 19.05
CA VAL A 261 -1.42 -12.58 18.11
C VAL A 261 -0.84 -12.58 16.70
N ASP A 262 -1.38 -13.46 15.88
CA ASP A 262 -0.98 -13.56 14.47
C ASP A 262 -1.32 -12.27 13.70
N ALA A 263 -0.42 -11.84 12.83
CA ALA A 263 -0.59 -10.63 12.04
C ALA A 263 -1.83 -10.69 11.13
N PHE A 264 -2.21 -11.86 10.63
CA PHE A 264 -3.40 -12.00 9.79
C PHE A 264 -4.70 -11.88 10.59
N ASP A 265 -4.71 -12.29 11.87
CA ASP A 265 -5.88 -12.04 12.75
C ASP A 265 -6.05 -10.55 13.03
N ILE A 266 -4.93 -9.82 13.17
CA ILE A 266 -4.97 -8.35 13.30
C ILE A 266 -5.55 -7.74 12.01
N TYR A 267 -5.13 -8.23 10.83
CA TYR A 267 -5.71 -7.80 9.56
C TYR A 267 -7.23 -8.03 9.51
N ARG A 268 -7.69 -9.22 9.88
CA ARG A 268 -9.12 -9.56 9.94
C ARG A 268 -9.90 -8.65 10.89
N ALA A 269 -9.31 -8.33 12.05
CA ALA A 269 -9.91 -7.41 13.01
C ALA A 269 -9.92 -5.97 12.46
N LEU A 270 -8.83 -5.52 11.85
CA LEU A 270 -8.71 -4.17 11.27
C LEU A 270 -9.73 -3.93 10.15
N ARG A 271 -9.97 -4.94 9.32
CA ARG A 271 -10.99 -4.96 8.28
C ARG A 271 -12.41 -4.70 8.79
N ILE A 272 -12.67 -5.04 10.06
CA ILE A 272 -13.96 -4.82 10.72
C ILE A 272 -13.98 -3.47 11.46
N VAL A 273 -12.86 -3.12 12.10
CA VAL A 273 -12.77 -1.92 12.95
C VAL A 273 -12.64 -0.64 12.12
N ASN A 274 -11.90 -0.71 11.02
CA ASN A 274 -11.59 0.45 10.19
C ASN A 274 -11.44 0.04 8.73
N PRO A 275 -12.54 -0.36 8.04
CA PRO A 275 -12.47 -0.62 6.61
C PRO A 275 -12.08 0.65 5.86
N SER A 276 -11.30 0.50 4.79
CA SER A 276 -10.75 1.62 4.01
C SER A 276 -10.54 1.20 2.54
N PRO A 277 -10.42 2.16 1.62
CA PRO A 277 -10.20 1.89 0.21
C PRO A 277 -8.96 1.03 -0.09
N TYR A 278 -7.94 1.12 0.74
CA TYR A 278 -6.71 0.32 0.62
C TYR A 278 -6.48 -0.49 1.88
N MET A 279 -6.98 -1.71 1.89
CA MET A 279 -6.66 -2.71 2.90
C MET A 279 -5.53 -3.60 2.39
N TYR A 280 -4.51 -3.82 3.20
CA TYR A 280 -3.36 -4.63 2.79
C TYR A 280 -2.79 -5.47 3.93
N PHE A 281 -2.34 -6.63 3.52
CA PHE A 281 -1.53 -7.55 4.31
C PHE A 281 -0.35 -8.00 3.47
N LEU A 282 0.86 -7.74 3.92
CA LEU A 282 2.09 -8.22 3.31
C LEU A 282 2.84 -9.10 4.31
N ARG A 283 3.28 -10.26 3.87
CA ARG A 283 4.19 -11.16 4.59
C ARG A 283 5.44 -11.34 3.76
N PHE A 284 6.60 -11.10 4.35
CA PHE A 284 7.87 -11.19 3.64
C PHE A 284 9.00 -11.57 4.59
N GLY A 285 9.96 -12.37 4.08
CA GLY A 285 11.18 -12.71 4.78
C GLY A 285 12.25 -11.65 4.55
N LEU A 286 12.85 -11.15 5.62
CA LEU A 286 14.06 -10.34 5.56
C LEU A 286 15.24 -11.18 6.05
N GLU A 287 16.42 -11.02 5.41
CA GLU A 287 17.64 -11.59 5.96
C GLU A 287 17.90 -10.93 7.33
N GLY A 288 17.83 -11.74 8.39
CA GLY A 288 18.16 -11.33 9.75
C GLY A 288 19.68 -11.24 9.95
N ALA A 289 20.11 -10.76 11.12
CA ALA A 289 21.51 -10.80 11.54
C ALA A 289 22.07 -12.26 11.52
N ASP A 290 21.22 -13.25 11.75
CA ASP A 290 21.50 -14.65 11.53
C ASP A 290 20.98 -15.07 10.14
N ARG A 291 21.91 -15.19 9.17
CA ARG A 291 21.62 -15.61 7.78
C ARG A 291 20.95 -16.99 7.67
N LYS A 292 20.90 -17.78 8.75
CA LYS A 292 20.32 -19.13 8.75
C LYS A 292 18.81 -19.15 8.98
N LYS A 293 18.21 -18.06 9.50
CA LYS A 293 16.74 -17.97 9.71
C LYS A 293 16.25 -16.57 9.35
N PRO A 294 15.63 -16.38 8.18
CA PRO A 294 15.01 -15.12 7.85
C PRO A 294 13.93 -14.79 8.88
N THR A 295 13.92 -13.55 9.36
CA THR A 295 12.84 -13.07 10.20
C THR A 295 11.65 -12.74 9.31
N VAL A 296 10.50 -13.33 9.62
CA VAL A 296 9.26 -13.03 8.92
C VAL A 296 8.71 -11.71 9.45
N SER A 297 8.56 -10.76 8.55
CA SER A 297 7.97 -9.46 8.83
C SER A 297 6.60 -9.33 8.17
N HIS A 298 5.74 -8.52 8.76
CA HIS A 298 4.41 -8.26 8.25
C HIS A 298 4.12 -6.76 8.21
N ILE A 299 3.37 -6.36 7.20
CA ILE A 299 2.74 -5.04 7.15
C ILE A 299 1.23 -5.26 7.07
N VAL A 300 0.51 -4.67 8.01
CA VAL A 300 -0.95 -4.76 8.13
C VAL A 300 -1.50 -3.35 8.16
N GLY A 301 -2.33 -2.99 7.19
CA GLY A 301 -2.78 -1.61 7.12
C GLY A 301 -4.15 -1.42 6.49
N SER A 302 -4.68 -0.23 6.74
CA SER A 302 -5.99 0.24 6.30
C SER A 302 -5.87 1.72 5.93
N SER A 303 -5.32 1.99 4.75
CA SER A 303 -5.09 3.35 4.29
C SER A 303 -6.31 3.93 3.58
N PRO A 304 -6.72 5.13 3.92
CA PRO A 304 -7.78 5.83 3.20
C PRO A 304 -7.30 6.51 1.92
N GLU A 305 -5.97 6.65 1.72
CA GLU A 305 -5.41 7.65 0.81
C GLU A 305 -4.57 7.03 -0.31
N LEU A 306 -4.98 7.33 -1.55
CA LEU A 306 -4.21 7.07 -2.77
C LEU A 306 -2.94 7.93 -2.77
N LEU A 307 -1.78 7.34 -3.07
CA LEU A 307 -0.59 8.13 -3.40
C LEU A 307 -0.62 8.55 -4.88
N VAL A 308 -0.58 7.59 -5.77
CA VAL A 308 -0.73 7.80 -7.21
C VAL A 308 -1.17 6.50 -7.87
N ARG A 309 -2.02 6.62 -8.88
CA ARG A 309 -2.41 5.51 -9.76
C ARG A 309 -2.06 5.85 -11.19
N VAL A 310 -1.55 4.87 -11.92
CA VAL A 310 -1.34 4.97 -13.36
C VAL A 310 -2.02 3.79 -14.04
N HIS A 311 -2.91 4.10 -14.98
CA HIS A 311 -3.53 3.08 -15.82
C HIS A 311 -3.25 3.40 -17.29
N GLY A 312 -2.40 2.58 -17.90
CA GLY A 312 -1.83 2.90 -19.20
C GLY A 312 -1.02 4.19 -19.17
N ARG A 313 -1.60 5.30 -19.65
CA ARG A 313 -0.97 6.63 -19.59
C ARG A 313 -1.72 7.62 -18.71
N ALA A 314 -2.90 7.28 -18.22
CA ALA A 314 -3.65 8.12 -17.32
C ALA A 314 -3.04 8.06 -15.91
N VAL A 315 -2.65 9.22 -15.38
CA VAL A 315 -2.16 9.41 -14.02
C VAL A 315 -3.30 10.00 -13.20
N GLU A 316 -3.62 9.36 -12.07
CA GLU A 316 -4.63 9.81 -11.11
C GLU A 316 -3.97 10.12 -9.77
N TYR A 317 -4.34 11.25 -9.17
CA TYR A 317 -3.91 11.68 -7.85
C TYR A 317 -5.14 12.22 -7.10
N ARG A 318 -5.32 11.80 -5.81
CA ARG A 318 -6.52 12.16 -5.05
C ARG A 318 -6.14 12.67 -3.65
N PRO A 319 -5.91 13.97 -3.49
CA PRO A 319 -5.64 14.54 -2.18
C PRO A 319 -6.91 14.50 -1.32
N ILE A 320 -6.73 14.13 -0.07
CA ILE A 320 -7.77 14.06 0.95
C ILE A 320 -7.37 14.99 2.09
N ALA A 321 -8.25 15.91 2.47
CA ALA A 321 -8.07 16.75 3.66
C ALA A 321 -9.42 17.00 4.33
N GLY A 322 -9.40 17.52 5.53
CA GLY A 322 -10.61 17.74 6.31
C GLY A 322 -11.31 16.45 6.71
N THR A 323 -11.73 16.39 7.94
CA THR A 323 -12.42 15.22 8.48
C THR A 323 -13.53 15.65 9.42
N ARG A 324 -14.71 15.06 9.22
CA ARG A 324 -15.82 15.18 10.20
C ARG A 324 -16.39 13.78 10.47
N PRO A 325 -16.90 13.53 11.68
CA PRO A 325 -17.61 12.29 11.97
C PRO A 325 -18.92 12.23 11.19
N ARG A 326 -19.41 11.00 10.95
CA ARG A 326 -20.74 10.75 10.40
C ARG A 326 -21.79 10.78 11.51
N SER A 327 -23.00 11.20 11.17
CA SER A 327 -24.16 10.98 12.03
C SER A 327 -25.09 9.92 11.44
N ALA A 328 -25.80 9.20 12.31
CA ALA A 328 -26.88 8.30 11.90
C ALA A 328 -28.16 9.06 11.48
N ASP A 329 -28.31 10.30 11.92
CA ASP A 329 -29.37 11.20 11.49
C ASP A 329 -28.96 11.93 10.19
N GLU A 330 -29.79 11.82 9.15
CA GLU A 330 -29.47 12.42 7.84
C GLU A 330 -29.41 13.96 7.85
N VAL A 331 -30.23 14.61 8.69
CA VAL A 331 -30.27 16.09 8.77
C VAL A 331 -29.01 16.58 9.43
N GLU A 332 -28.60 15.93 10.53
CA GLU A 332 -27.34 16.21 11.23
C GLU A 332 -26.14 15.90 10.31
N ASP A 333 -26.13 14.78 9.60
CA ASP A 333 -25.04 14.39 8.68
C ASP A 333 -24.85 15.43 7.57
N ARG A 334 -25.95 15.98 7.02
CA ARG A 334 -25.89 17.09 6.05
C ARG A 334 -25.40 18.40 6.66
N ALA A 335 -25.77 18.69 7.92
CA ALA A 335 -25.28 19.86 8.63
C ALA A 335 -23.77 19.78 8.89
N ILE A 336 -23.28 18.59 9.26
CA ILE A 336 -21.85 18.30 9.43
C ILE A 336 -21.10 18.46 8.08
N GLU A 337 -21.67 18.00 6.98
CA GLU A 337 -21.08 18.24 5.64
C GLU A 337 -21.01 19.74 5.30
N ALA A 338 -22.06 20.49 5.58
CA ALA A 338 -22.08 21.92 5.34
C ALA A 338 -21.02 22.65 6.20
N ASP A 339 -20.85 22.25 7.45
CA ASP A 339 -19.78 22.72 8.35
C ASP A 339 -18.40 22.44 7.74
N LEU A 340 -18.15 21.21 7.31
CA LEU A 340 -16.87 20.84 6.68
C LEU A 340 -16.56 21.67 5.45
N ARG A 341 -17.55 21.91 4.58
CA ARG A 341 -17.40 22.71 3.36
C ARG A 341 -17.18 24.19 3.61
N SER A 342 -17.67 24.70 4.74
CA SER A 342 -17.56 26.13 5.11
C SER A 342 -16.36 26.41 6.02
N ASP A 343 -15.67 25.41 6.51
CA ASP A 343 -14.49 25.57 7.35
C ASP A 343 -13.31 26.12 6.53
N THR A 344 -13.02 27.41 6.74
CA THR A 344 -11.99 28.13 5.96
C THR A 344 -10.60 27.53 6.12
N LYS A 345 -10.28 26.93 7.28
CA LYS A 345 -9.00 26.29 7.53
C LYS A 345 -8.87 24.97 6.73
N GLU A 346 -9.88 24.11 6.82
CA GLU A 346 -9.90 22.83 6.09
C GLU A 346 -9.88 23.05 4.57
N VAL A 347 -10.62 24.04 4.08
CA VAL A 347 -10.63 24.44 2.66
C VAL A 347 -9.25 24.96 2.23
N ALA A 348 -8.60 25.82 3.01
CA ALA A 348 -7.28 26.36 2.69
C ALA A 348 -6.20 25.24 2.67
N GLU A 349 -6.24 24.34 3.63
CA GLU A 349 -5.35 23.16 3.66
C GLU A 349 -5.58 22.28 2.44
N HIS A 350 -6.85 22.01 2.09
CA HIS A 350 -7.19 21.18 0.94
C HIS A 350 -6.70 21.80 -0.38
N ILE A 351 -6.88 23.12 -0.59
CA ILE A 351 -6.36 23.82 -1.77
C ILE A 351 -4.84 23.72 -1.86
N MET A 352 -4.13 23.87 -0.74
CA MET A 352 -2.67 23.69 -0.67
C MET A 352 -2.26 22.27 -1.11
N LEU A 353 -2.97 21.23 -0.67
CA LEU A 353 -2.70 19.86 -1.07
C LEU A 353 -3.04 19.58 -2.54
N VAL A 354 -4.08 20.20 -3.08
CA VAL A 354 -4.41 20.15 -4.50
C VAL A 354 -3.30 20.78 -5.34
N ASP A 355 -2.78 21.94 -4.94
CA ASP A 355 -1.68 22.61 -5.65
C ASP A 355 -0.39 21.81 -5.59
N LEU A 356 -0.09 21.21 -4.44
CA LEU A 356 1.06 20.31 -4.31
C LEU A 356 0.93 19.09 -5.24
N GLY A 357 -0.26 18.47 -5.29
CA GLY A 357 -0.55 17.35 -6.20
C GLY A 357 -0.47 17.75 -7.67
N ARG A 358 -0.97 18.94 -8.04
CA ARG A 358 -0.82 19.48 -9.39
C ARG A 358 0.63 19.65 -9.80
N ASN A 359 1.47 20.14 -8.89
CA ASN A 359 2.90 20.27 -9.13
C ASN A 359 3.56 18.89 -9.31
N ASP A 360 3.28 17.91 -8.43
CA ASP A 360 3.87 16.57 -8.48
C ASP A 360 3.47 15.84 -9.77
N VAL A 361 2.17 15.82 -10.12
CA VAL A 361 1.65 15.21 -11.36
C VAL A 361 2.16 15.96 -12.59
N GLY A 362 2.28 17.29 -12.50
CA GLY A 362 2.78 18.15 -13.59
C GLY A 362 4.21 17.84 -14.01
N ARG A 363 5.05 17.41 -13.08
CA ARG A 363 6.46 17.02 -13.36
C ARG A 363 6.57 15.87 -14.36
N VAL A 364 5.58 15.00 -14.44
CA VAL A 364 5.59 13.79 -15.27
C VAL A 364 4.54 13.76 -16.38
N SER A 365 3.62 14.70 -16.39
CA SER A 365 2.52 14.74 -17.34
C SER A 365 2.86 15.57 -18.59
N GLU A 366 2.16 15.27 -19.69
CA GLU A 366 2.19 16.10 -20.90
C GLU A 366 1.72 17.50 -20.56
N PHE A 367 2.36 18.50 -21.19
CA PHE A 367 2.00 19.91 -20.98
C PHE A 367 0.52 20.15 -21.28
N GLY A 368 -0.19 20.84 -20.38
CA GLY A 368 -1.61 21.16 -20.50
C GLY A 368 -2.56 19.98 -20.24
N SER A 369 -2.05 18.77 -19.91
CA SER A 369 -2.89 17.60 -19.64
C SER A 369 -3.37 17.49 -18.19
N VAL A 370 -2.73 18.19 -17.25
CA VAL A 370 -3.12 18.15 -15.83
C VAL A 370 -4.41 18.92 -15.63
N LYS A 371 -5.43 18.24 -15.11
CA LYS A 371 -6.76 18.81 -14.83
C LYS A 371 -7.21 18.43 -13.43
N VAL A 372 -7.84 19.36 -12.75
CA VAL A 372 -8.67 19.07 -11.58
C VAL A 372 -10.04 18.66 -12.12
N LYS A 373 -10.35 17.39 -12.07
CA LYS A 373 -11.57 16.81 -12.59
C LYS A 373 -12.76 17.16 -11.69
N ASP A 374 -12.55 16.90 -10.40
CA ASP A 374 -13.52 17.20 -9.36
C ASP A 374 -12.80 17.92 -8.22
N LEU A 375 -13.31 19.09 -7.83
CA LEU A 375 -12.71 19.91 -6.77
C LEU A 375 -13.60 19.90 -5.53
N MET A 376 -13.03 19.55 -4.38
CA MET A 376 -13.65 19.65 -3.05
C MET A 376 -15.06 19.02 -2.96
N PHE A 377 -15.19 17.79 -3.45
CA PHE A 377 -16.40 17.01 -3.18
C PHE A 377 -16.25 16.26 -1.83
N VAL A 378 -17.40 15.99 -1.19
CA VAL A 378 -17.40 15.23 0.06
C VAL A 378 -17.56 13.75 -0.23
N GLU A 379 -16.57 12.96 0.20
CA GLU A 379 -16.64 11.51 0.16
C GLU A 379 -17.02 10.98 1.54
N ARG A 380 -18.06 10.15 1.58
CA ARG A 380 -18.61 9.61 2.83
C ARG A 380 -18.15 8.18 3.02
N TYR A 381 -17.54 7.91 4.18
CA TYR A 381 -17.18 6.60 4.64
C TYR A 381 -18.11 6.15 5.79
N SER A 382 -17.93 4.96 6.34
CA SER A 382 -18.79 4.40 7.39
C SER A 382 -18.84 5.27 8.65
N HIS A 383 -17.73 5.90 9.02
CA HIS A 383 -17.61 6.63 10.30
C HIS A 383 -17.18 8.09 10.15
N VAL A 384 -16.65 8.47 8.98
CA VAL A 384 -16.15 9.81 8.71
C VAL A 384 -16.51 10.26 7.31
N MET A 385 -16.47 11.57 7.07
CA MET A 385 -16.51 12.18 5.75
C MET A 385 -15.28 13.07 5.56
N HIS A 386 -14.82 13.17 4.32
CA HIS A 386 -13.63 13.94 3.95
C HIS A 386 -13.91 14.85 2.77
N LEU A 387 -13.17 15.98 2.68
CA LEU A 387 -13.02 16.73 1.45
C LEU A 387 -12.00 16.01 0.55
N VAL A 388 -12.39 15.75 -0.68
CA VAL A 388 -11.58 15.03 -1.67
C VAL A 388 -11.57 15.84 -2.97
N SER A 389 -10.44 15.82 -3.66
CA SER A 389 -10.36 16.29 -5.05
C SER A 389 -9.75 15.21 -5.92
N SER A 390 -10.06 15.26 -7.22
CA SER A 390 -9.52 14.33 -8.21
C SER A 390 -8.70 15.11 -9.23
N LEU A 391 -7.42 14.73 -9.36
CA LEU A 391 -6.50 15.27 -10.36
C LEU A 391 -6.17 14.16 -11.36
N GLU A 392 -6.18 14.52 -12.64
CA GLU A 392 -5.80 13.63 -13.73
C GLU A 392 -4.71 14.27 -14.59
N GLY A 393 -3.83 13.46 -15.14
CA GLY A 393 -2.82 13.88 -16.10
C GLY A 393 -2.51 12.75 -17.08
N ASN A 394 -1.89 13.06 -18.21
CA ASN A 394 -1.39 12.06 -19.16
C ASN A 394 0.11 11.94 -19.02
N LEU A 395 0.60 10.76 -18.66
CA LEU A 395 2.02 10.47 -18.53
C LEU A 395 2.76 10.85 -19.83
N ARG A 396 3.84 11.62 -19.72
CA ARG A 396 4.65 12.08 -20.84
C ARG A 396 5.27 10.88 -21.58
N LYS A 397 5.41 10.99 -22.91
CA LYS A 397 6.08 9.98 -23.73
C LYS A 397 7.49 9.71 -23.21
N GLY A 398 7.86 8.44 -23.12
CA GLY A 398 9.18 8.01 -22.61
C GLY A 398 9.28 7.88 -21.11
N LEU A 399 8.22 8.26 -20.36
CA LEU A 399 8.12 7.99 -18.93
C LEU A 399 7.24 6.74 -18.70
N GLU A 400 7.50 6.06 -17.59
CA GLU A 400 6.80 4.87 -17.14
C GLU A 400 6.07 5.13 -15.81
N PRO A 401 5.13 4.26 -15.38
CA PRO A 401 4.35 4.46 -14.16
C PRO A 401 5.19 4.71 -12.92
N ILE A 402 6.37 4.10 -12.82
CA ILE A 402 7.29 4.30 -11.69
C ILE A 402 7.85 5.73 -11.64
N ASP A 403 7.97 6.40 -12.78
CA ASP A 403 8.41 7.81 -12.81
C ASP A 403 7.34 8.71 -12.20
N ALA A 404 6.04 8.40 -12.42
CA ALA A 404 4.94 9.10 -11.76
C ALA A 404 4.93 8.84 -10.24
N PHE A 405 5.17 7.60 -9.83
CA PHE A 405 5.32 7.26 -8.42
C PHE A 405 6.45 8.06 -7.77
N ARG A 406 7.65 8.07 -8.38
CA ARG A 406 8.83 8.80 -7.90
C ARG A 406 8.56 10.30 -7.78
N ALA A 407 7.82 10.90 -8.71
CA ALA A 407 7.49 12.32 -8.69
C ALA A 407 6.51 12.71 -7.58
N CYS A 408 5.57 11.81 -7.25
CA CYS A 408 4.57 12.04 -6.19
C CYS A 408 5.07 11.66 -4.78
N PHE A 409 6.20 10.93 -4.68
CA PHE A 409 6.71 10.43 -3.42
C PHE A 409 7.65 11.42 -2.71
N PRO A 410 7.59 11.54 -1.36
CA PRO A 410 6.50 11.09 -0.52
C PRO A 410 5.26 11.99 -0.64
N ALA A 411 4.14 11.51 -0.13
CA ALA A 411 2.91 12.29 -0.11
C ALA A 411 3.07 13.62 0.65
N GLY A 412 2.49 14.69 0.11
CA GLY A 412 2.48 15.99 0.76
C GLY A 412 1.79 15.99 2.12
N THR A 413 0.71 15.21 2.23
CA THR A 413 -0.05 14.98 3.48
C THR A 413 0.77 14.32 4.59
N LEU A 414 1.95 13.77 4.29
CA LEU A 414 2.87 13.13 5.24
C LEU A 414 4.22 13.85 5.37
N SER A 415 4.46 14.89 4.58
CA SER A 415 5.67 15.71 4.62
C SER A 415 5.35 17.15 5.01
N GLY A 416 4.83 17.93 4.11
CA GLY A 416 4.45 19.32 4.32
C GLY A 416 4.72 20.17 3.08
N ALA A 417 4.64 21.48 3.23
CA ALA A 417 4.80 22.45 2.16
C ALA A 417 5.64 23.64 2.61
N PRO A 418 6.73 23.99 1.88
CA PRO A 418 7.35 23.30 0.74
C PRO A 418 7.94 21.93 1.11
N LYS A 419 7.79 20.94 0.24
CA LYS A 419 8.03 19.50 0.54
C LYS A 419 9.45 19.22 1.04
N VAL A 420 10.48 19.69 0.36
CA VAL A 420 11.89 19.40 0.70
C VAL A 420 12.23 20.01 2.06
N ARG A 421 11.89 21.26 2.29
CA ARG A 421 12.16 21.93 3.57
C ARG A 421 11.42 21.27 4.73
N ALA A 422 10.17 20.89 4.54
CA ALA A 422 9.42 20.14 5.54
C ALA A 422 10.11 18.81 5.89
N MET A 423 10.64 18.09 4.91
CA MET A 423 11.37 16.84 5.13
C MET A 423 12.70 17.05 5.89
N GLU A 424 13.40 18.15 5.66
CA GLU A 424 14.59 18.52 6.44
C GLU A 424 14.24 18.78 7.91
N ILE A 425 13.14 19.49 8.18
CA ILE A 425 12.66 19.76 9.53
C ILE A 425 12.21 18.48 10.23
N ILE A 426 11.53 17.57 9.52
CA ILE A 426 11.15 16.26 10.02
C ILE A 426 12.40 15.48 10.45
N GLU A 427 13.44 15.47 9.62
CA GLU A 427 14.68 14.75 9.92
C GLU A 427 15.42 15.32 11.13
N GLU A 428 15.31 16.62 11.36
CA GLU A 428 15.88 17.30 12.55
C GLU A 428 15.13 16.94 13.84
N LEU A 429 13.78 16.86 13.77
CA LEU A 429 12.94 16.81 14.97
C LEU A 429 12.48 15.40 15.34
N GLU A 430 12.40 14.48 14.40
CA GLU A 430 12.07 13.08 14.68
C GLU A 430 13.33 12.29 15.06
N PRO A 431 13.37 11.64 16.25
CA PRO A 431 14.59 11.00 16.75
C PRO A 431 14.95 9.71 16.02
N ALA A 432 14.01 9.14 15.27
CA ALA A 432 14.17 7.88 14.56
C ALA A 432 13.54 7.95 13.17
N ARG A 433 14.10 7.19 12.24
CA ARG A 433 13.56 7.02 10.88
C ARG A 433 12.14 6.50 10.92
N ARG A 434 11.33 6.92 9.96
CA ARG A 434 9.91 6.56 9.85
C ARG A 434 9.68 5.13 9.41
N GLY A 435 10.60 4.55 8.63
CA GLY A 435 10.43 3.22 8.06
C GLY A 435 9.19 3.15 7.17
N VAL A 436 8.27 2.23 7.47
CA VAL A 436 7.05 2.01 6.65
C VAL A 436 6.09 3.21 6.69
N TYR A 437 5.99 3.91 7.83
CA TYR A 437 5.08 5.04 8.00
C TYR A 437 5.42 6.19 7.04
N GLY A 438 4.42 6.71 6.34
CA GLY A 438 4.60 7.77 5.34
C GLY A 438 5.27 7.32 4.05
N GLY A 439 5.61 6.03 3.96
CA GLY A 439 5.98 5.37 2.72
C GLY A 439 4.75 4.97 1.90
N SER A 440 4.87 3.93 1.09
CA SER A 440 3.78 3.49 0.20
C SER A 440 3.72 1.98 0.06
N ILE A 441 2.50 1.45 -0.06
CA ILE A 441 2.22 0.09 -0.52
C ILE A 441 1.75 0.17 -1.95
N LEU A 442 2.24 -0.73 -2.82
CA LEU A 442 1.89 -0.69 -4.23
C LEU A 442 1.83 -2.06 -4.88
N TYR A 443 1.14 -2.11 -6.01
CA TYR A 443 1.46 -3.06 -7.07
C TYR A 443 1.84 -2.33 -8.35
N ALA A 444 2.72 -2.95 -9.14
CA ALA A 444 3.09 -2.50 -10.48
C ALA A 444 3.15 -3.72 -11.42
N ASP A 445 2.45 -3.66 -12.55
CA ASP A 445 2.33 -4.77 -13.47
C ASP A 445 3.17 -4.61 -14.74
N PHE A 446 3.25 -5.67 -15.52
CA PHE A 446 3.94 -5.68 -16.81
C PHE A 446 3.16 -4.97 -17.93
N ASN A 447 1.90 -4.61 -17.72
CA ASN A 447 1.06 -3.91 -18.69
C ASN A 447 1.18 -2.38 -18.61
N GLY A 448 1.98 -1.88 -17.69
CA GLY A 448 2.14 -0.45 -17.44
C GLY A 448 1.06 0.13 -16.53
N ASN A 449 0.52 -0.66 -15.60
CA ASN A 449 -0.34 -0.19 -14.54
C ASN A 449 0.44 -0.14 -13.22
N LEU A 450 0.14 0.86 -12.40
CA LEU A 450 0.62 1.01 -11.04
C LEU A 450 -0.51 1.55 -10.19
N ASP A 451 -0.72 0.96 -9.03
CA ASP A 451 -1.64 1.48 -8.01
C ASP A 451 -0.93 1.49 -6.67
N SER A 452 -1.00 2.61 -5.96
CA SER A 452 -0.24 2.81 -4.73
C SER A 452 -1.01 3.64 -3.72
N CYS A 453 -0.92 3.27 -2.45
CA CYS A 453 -1.47 4.06 -1.36
C CYS A 453 -0.38 4.51 -0.39
N ILE A 454 -0.69 5.52 0.40
CA ILE A 454 0.18 6.00 1.46
C ILE A 454 0.14 5.00 2.62
N ALA A 455 1.29 4.64 3.18
CA ALA A 455 1.37 3.73 4.31
C ALA A 455 1.08 4.47 5.63
N ILE A 456 -0.21 4.62 5.93
CA ILE A 456 -0.76 5.16 7.18
C ILE A 456 -1.77 4.19 7.77
N ARG A 457 -2.14 4.38 9.04
CA ARG A 457 -3.03 3.44 9.75
C ARG A 457 -2.50 2.00 9.65
N THR A 458 -1.19 1.87 9.85
CA THR A 458 -0.40 0.69 9.50
C THR A 458 0.34 0.19 10.73
N LEU A 459 0.34 -1.13 10.89
CA LEU A 459 1.17 -1.88 11.81
C LEU A 459 2.31 -2.53 11.02
N TYR A 460 3.53 -2.27 11.37
CA TYR A 460 4.69 -3.06 10.97
C TYR A 460 5.03 -4.04 12.09
N MET A 461 5.14 -5.32 11.77
CA MET A 461 5.56 -6.35 12.73
C MET A 461 6.86 -6.99 12.27
N ASN A 462 7.81 -7.09 13.20
CA ASN A 462 9.05 -7.83 13.02
C ASN A 462 9.17 -8.86 14.16
N GLY A 463 8.93 -10.12 13.85
CA GLY A 463 8.79 -11.14 14.87
C GLY A 463 7.62 -10.82 15.83
N LYS A 464 7.93 -10.66 17.12
CA LYS A 464 6.93 -10.35 18.16
C LYS A 464 6.66 -8.86 18.34
N GLN A 465 7.55 -8.01 17.83
CA GLN A 465 7.44 -6.56 18.00
C GLN A 465 6.52 -5.95 16.96
N GLY A 466 5.62 -5.09 17.40
CA GLY A 466 4.71 -4.31 16.57
C GLY A 466 4.98 -2.82 16.71
N HIS A 467 4.94 -2.10 15.59
CA HIS A 467 5.22 -0.67 15.51
C HIS A 467 4.08 0.03 14.76
N ILE A 468 3.46 0.99 15.42
CA ILE A 468 2.40 1.83 14.88
C ILE A 468 2.90 3.26 14.87
N GLN A 469 2.76 3.99 13.78
CA GLN A 469 3.17 5.39 13.71
C GLN A 469 2.03 6.25 13.17
N ALA A 470 1.88 7.44 13.72
CA ALA A 470 0.88 8.40 13.31
C ALA A 470 1.42 9.82 13.50
N GLY A 471 0.96 10.76 12.68
CA GLY A 471 1.40 12.14 12.71
C GLY A 471 0.25 13.14 12.58
N ALA A 472 0.56 14.38 12.91
CA ALA A 472 -0.31 15.53 12.76
C ALA A 472 0.35 16.60 11.90
N GLY A 473 -0.43 17.31 11.10
CA GLY A 473 0.01 18.44 10.28
C GLY A 473 0.08 19.71 11.11
N ILE A 474 1.28 20.16 11.40
CA ILE A 474 1.52 21.35 12.21
C ILE A 474 1.45 22.60 11.34
N VAL A 475 0.59 23.53 11.74
CA VAL A 475 0.38 24.85 11.13
C VAL A 475 0.53 25.94 12.18
N ALA A 476 0.48 27.21 11.80
CA ALA A 476 0.68 28.36 12.70
C ALA A 476 -0.21 28.32 13.95
N ASP A 477 -1.49 27.93 13.77
CA ASP A 477 -2.51 27.90 14.83
C ASP A 477 -2.54 26.57 15.61
N SER A 478 -1.65 25.63 15.30
CA SER A 478 -1.59 24.34 15.99
C SER A 478 -1.34 24.50 17.48
N VAL A 479 -2.07 23.72 18.27
CA VAL A 479 -1.95 23.64 19.74
C VAL A 479 -1.23 22.34 20.08
N PRO A 480 -0.03 22.37 20.66
CA PRO A 480 0.83 21.20 20.84
C PRO A 480 0.13 19.99 21.49
N GLU A 481 -0.67 20.22 22.53
CA GLU A 481 -1.41 19.17 23.23
C GLU A 481 -2.43 18.47 22.33
N LYS A 482 -3.14 19.24 21.50
CA LYS A 482 -4.13 18.70 20.55
C LYS A 482 -3.47 17.86 19.46
N GLU A 483 -2.33 18.31 18.94
CA GLU A 483 -1.56 17.58 17.92
C GLU A 483 -1.01 16.25 18.49
N PHE A 484 -0.57 16.26 19.75
CA PHE A 484 -0.16 15.04 20.44
C PHE A 484 -1.33 14.05 20.59
N GLU A 485 -2.51 14.54 20.97
CA GLU A 485 -3.72 13.73 21.10
C GLU A 485 -4.20 13.21 19.74
N GLU A 486 -4.08 14.00 18.69
CA GLU A 486 -4.42 13.61 17.32
C GLU A 486 -3.59 12.41 16.84
N CYS A 487 -2.28 12.42 17.10
CA CYS A 487 -1.41 11.26 16.81
C CYS A 487 -1.92 10.00 17.52
N GLY A 488 -2.30 10.10 18.81
CA GLY A 488 -2.89 9.00 19.54
C GLY A 488 -4.22 8.52 18.97
N ASN A 489 -5.07 9.46 18.57
CA ASN A 489 -6.38 9.16 17.96
C ASN A 489 -6.22 8.43 16.62
N LYS A 490 -5.28 8.88 15.77
CA LYS A 490 -4.97 8.24 14.47
C LYS A 490 -4.40 6.83 14.64
N ALA A 491 -3.66 6.54 15.69
CA ALA A 491 -3.16 5.20 16.01
C ALA A 491 -4.24 4.26 16.56
N ARG A 492 -5.33 4.80 17.15
CA ARG A 492 -6.34 4.06 17.90
C ARG A 492 -7.04 2.96 17.11
N ALA A 493 -7.26 3.14 15.80
CA ALA A 493 -7.91 2.13 14.97
C ALA A 493 -7.10 0.83 14.91
N VAL A 494 -5.78 0.94 14.73
CA VAL A 494 -4.86 -0.21 14.71
C VAL A 494 -4.77 -0.86 16.09
N VAL A 495 -4.70 -0.06 17.15
CA VAL A 495 -4.69 -0.56 18.54
C VAL A 495 -5.95 -1.37 18.85
N ARG A 496 -7.13 -0.84 18.52
CA ARG A 496 -8.41 -1.55 18.68
C ARG A 496 -8.48 -2.84 17.89
N ALA A 497 -7.88 -2.86 16.69
CA ALA A 497 -7.80 -4.07 15.89
C ALA A 497 -6.94 -5.14 16.56
N ILE A 498 -5.80 -4.78 17.14
CA ILE A 498 -4.96 -5.70 17.90
C ILE A 498 -5.73 -6.23 19.13
N GLU A 499 -6.35 -5.34 19.92
CA GLU A 499 -7.11 -5.73 21.11
C GLU A 499 -8.28 -6.67 20.75
N ARG A 500 -8.98 -6.39 19.63
CA ARG A 500 -10.04 -7.27 19.13
C ARG A 500 -9.49 -8.65 18.70
N ALA A 501 -8.34 -8.69 18.01
CA ALA A 501 -7.71 -9.94 17.61
C ALA A 501 -7.27 -10.79 18.81
N ARG A 502 -6.86 -10.17 19.92
CA ARG A 502 -6.52 -10.85 21.19
C ARG A 502 -7.71 -11.52 21.87
N GLN A 503 -8.94 -11.11 21.54
CA GLN A 503 -10.17 -11.63 22.12
C GLN A 503 -10.85 -12.69 21.25
N GLN A 504 -10.41 -12.91 20.01
CA GLN A 504 -10.92 -13.92 19.07
C GLN A 504 -10.20 -15.26 19.25
#